data_3f3a41a4ba2e9310567822757e100654
#
_entry.id   3f3a41a4ba2e9310567822757e100654
#
_cell.length_a   1.000
_cell.length_b   1.000
_cell.length_c   1.000
_cell.angle_alpha   90.00
_cell.angle_beta   90.00
_cell.angle_gamma   90.00
#
_symmetry.space_group_name_H-M   'P 1'
#
loop_
_entity.id
_entity.type
_entity.pdbx_description
1 polymer ?
#
loop_
_entity_poly.entity_id
_entity_poly.type
_entity_poly.pdbx_seq_one_letter_code
_entity_poly.pdbx_strand_id
1 'polypeptide(L)'
;TKTHQLWSNSGTAADVPTPAIAAGRVYICRDNGDSRGVVDCLDLQTGRTIWSGQLPKNRHTFRASPVVADGRVYLTRQDGTVFVVNAGGDSFQLLSENSVADEHTTATPVFVDGRILLRTDAHLYCIGSVKQSAGG
;
A
#
# COMPACT_ATOMS: atom_id res chain seq x y z
N THR A 1 10.22 -21.89 26.60
CA THR A 1 9.59 -22.03 25.27
C THR A 1 10.47 -21.40 24.20
N LYS A 2 10.95 -22.22 23.32
CA LYS A 2 11.71 -21.71 22.17
C LYS A 2 10.76 -21.01 21.22
N THR A 3 11.02 -19.73 20.96
CA THR A 3 10.29 -19.00 19.93
C THR A 3 10.80 -19.43 18.54
N HIS A 4 9.91 -19.59 17.59
CA HIS A 4 10.27 -19.85 16.19
C HIS A 4 10.44 -18.56 15.39
N GLN A 5 10.91 -17.49 16.06
CA GLN A 5 11.20 -16.22 15.43
C GLN A 5 12.41 -16.38 14.49
N LEU A 6 12.21 -16.14 13.20
CA LEU A 6 13.27 -16.23 12.20
C LEU A 6 14.09 -14.95 12.12
N TRP A 7 13.42 -13.80 12.25
CA TRP A 7 14.04 -12.49 12.25
C TRP A 7 13.12 -11.45 12.91
N SER A 8 13.67 -10.30 13.24
CA SER A 8 12.91 -9.12 13.63
C SER A 8 13.58 -7.87 13.03
N ASN A 9 12.78 -6.85 12.78
CA ASN A 9 13.23 -5.56 12.27
C ASN A 9 12.56 -4.47 13.09
N SER A 10 13.36 -3.69 13.83
CA SER A 10 12.85 -2.60 14.66
C SER A 10 12.87 -1.24 13.94
N GLY A 11 13.43 -1.19 12.74
CA GLY A 11 13.54 0.04 11.95
C GLY A 11 12.29 0.41 11.17
N THR A 12 11.30 -0.49 11.15
CA THR A 12 10.05 -0.25 10.43
C THR A 12 8.88 -0.69 11.29
N ALA A 13 7.92 0.19 11.50
CA ALA A 13 6.75 -0.09 12.31
C ALA A 13 5.54 0.71 11.80
N ALA A 14 4.38 0.11 11.90
CA ALA A 14 3.10 0.75 11.66
C ALA A 14 2.16 0.37 12.81
N ASP A 15 1.28 1.30 13.19
CA ASP A 15 0.31 1.04 14.26
C ASP A 15 -0.93 0.32 13.74
N VAL A 16 -1.42 0.73 12.58
CA VAL A 16 -2.70 0.26 12.03
C VAL A 16 -2.54 -0.55 10.76
N PRO A 17 -1.80 -0.11 9.72
CA PRO A 17 -1.68 -0.88 8.49
C PRO A 17 -0.99 -2.24 8.70
N THR A 18 -1.61 -3.29 8.18
CA THR A 18 -1.03 -4.63 8.15
C THR A 18 -0.05 -4.73 6.98
N PRO A 19 1.11 -5.37 7.14
CA PRO A 19 2.02 -5.58 6.03
C PRO A 19 1.40 -6.40 4.90
N ALA A 20 1.79 -6.11 3.67
CA ALA A 20 1.46 -6.92 2.50
C ALA A 20 2.66 -7.77 2.09
N ILE A 21 2.40 -8.96 1.59
CA ILE A 21 3.43 -9.90 1.16
C ILE A 21 3.17 -10.32 -0.28
N ALA A 22 4.20 -10.24 -1.11
CA ALA A 22 4.16 -10.75 -2.48
C ALA A 22 5.58 -11.02 -2.99
N ALA A 23 5.74 -12.09 -3.76
CA ALA A 23 6.99 -12.42 -4.46
C ALA A 23 8.24 -12.38 -3.55
N GLY A 24 8.14 -12.90 -2.32
CA GLY A 24 9.25 -12.96 -1.37
C GLY A 24 9.60 -11.63 -0.71
N ARG A 25 8.74 -10.64 -0.80
CA ARG A 25 8.93 -9.31 -0.22
C ARG A 25 7.80 -8.93 0.71
N VAL A 26 8.12 -8.12 1.70
CA VAL A 26 7.17 -7.55 2.67
C VAL A 26 7.12 -6.04 2.47
N TYR A 27 5.92 -5.49 2.33
CA TYR A 27 5.70 -4.06 2.15
C TYR A 27 4.98 -3.50 3.36
N ILE A 28 5.53 -2.44 3.93
CA ILE A 28 5.00 -1.77 5.12
C ILE A 28 4.83 -0.29 4.81
N CYS A 29 3.69 0.28 5.18
CA CYS A 29 3.47 1.72 5.14
C CYS A 29 3.42 2.24 6.57
N ARG A 30 4.34 3.13 6.93
CA ARG A 30 4.38 3.74 8.26
C ARG A 30 3.31 4.82 8.37
N ASP A 31 2.61 4.85 9.48
CA ASP A 31 1.48 5.75 9.72
C ASP A 31 1.71 6.78 10.82
N ASN A 32 2.87 6.81 11.45
CA ASN A 32 3.16 7.61 12.64
C ASN A 32 4.25 8.66 12.47
N GLY A 33 4.07 9.77 13.16
CA GLY A 33 5.10 10.77 13.42
C GLY A 33 5.79 11.29 12.17
N ASP A 34 7.09 11.53 12.27
CA ASP A 34 7.90 12.05 11.16
C ASP A 34 8.11 11.03 10.04
N SER A 35 7.91 9.75 10.32
CA SER A 35 8.03 8.68 9.33
C SER A 35 6.72 8.36 8.60
N ARG A 36 5.66 9.10 8.87
CA ARG A 36 4.37 8.90 8.20
C ARG A 36 4.53 8.95 6.68
N GLY A 37 4.01 7.92 6.01
CA GLY A 37 4.11 7.80 4.56
C GLY A 37 5.44 7.26 4.05
N VAL A 38 6.31 6.80 4.93
CA VAL A 38 7.47 5.99 4.52
C VAL A 38 6.98 4.60 4.16
N VAL A 39 7.40 4.14 2.99
CA VAL A 39 7.12 2.78 2.51
C VAL A 39 8.41 1.98 2.57
N ASP A 40 8.38 0.87 3.27
CA ASP A 40 9.51 -0.04 3.36
C ASP A 40 9.23 -1.32 2.59
N CYS A 41 10.22 -1.79 1.86
CA CYS A 41 10.23 -3.12 1.24
C CYS A 41 11.33 -3.95 1.90
N LEU A 42 10.95 -5.06 2.50
CA LEU A 42 11.87 -5.97 3.16
C LEU A 42 11.95 -7.29 2.42
N ASP A 43 13.07 -7.96 2.55
CA ASP A 43 13.21 -9.36 2.16
C ASP A 43 12.45 -10.24 3.16
N LEU A 44 11.56 -11.10 2.66
CA LEU A 44 10.71 -11.95 3.50
C LEU A 44 11.52 -12.97 4.31
N GLN A 45 12.62 -13.48 3.77
CA GLN A 45 13.42 -14.51 4.43
C GLN A 45 14.36 -13.96 5.49
N THR A 46 14.93 -12.79 5.25
CA THR A 46 15.98 -12.21 6.11
C THR A 46 15.51 -11.04 6.96
N GLY A 47 14.40 -10.40 6.60
CA GLY A 47 13.93 -9.16 7.24
C GLY A 47 14.74 -7.93 6.90
N ARG A 48 15.70 -8.03 5.97
CA ARG A 48 16.52 -6.88 5.56
C ARG A 48 15.73 -5.94 4.67
N THR A 49 15.96 -4.65 4.86
CA THR A 49 15.37 -3.62 3.99
C THR A 49 16.01 -3.66 2.60
N ILE A 50 15.19 -3.86 1.57
CA ILE A 50 15.61 -3.80 0.18
C ILE A 50 15.63 -2.35 -0.29
N TRP A 51 14.53 -1.64 -0.04
CA TRP A 51 14.42 -0.21 -0.29
C TRP A 51 13.44 0.43 0.69
N SER A 52 13.56 1.73 0.82
CA SER A 52 12.69 2.56 1.63
C SER A 52 12.48 3.88 0.92
N GLY A 53 11.29 4.44 0.95
CA GLY A 53 11.01 5.71 0.29
C GLY A 53 9.88 6.47 0.96
N GLN A 54 9.89 7.79 0.80
CA GLN A 54 8.92 8.68 1.36
C GLN A 54 7.89 9.08 0.31
N LEU A 55 6.61 8.77 0.55
CA LEU A 55 5.50 9.35 -0.19
C LEU A 55 5.39 10.86 0.12
N PRO A 56 4.77 11.66 -0.77
CA PRO A 56 4.63 13.09 -0.52
C PRO A 56 4.07 13.38 0.87
N LYS A 57 4.74 14.25 1.62
CA LYS A 57 4.36 14.60 2.98
C LYS A 57 2.99 15.27 3.02
N ASN A 58 2.15 14.85 3.98
CA ASN A 58 0.80 15.39 4.14
C ASN A 58 0.36 15.22 5.60
N ARG A 59 -0.59 16.05 6.04
CA ARG A 59 -1.17 15.95 7.37
C ARG A 59 -2.01 14.69 7.57
N HIS A 60 -2.56 14.13 6.49
CA HIS A 60 -3.35 12.90 6.54
C HIS A 60 -2.46 11.69 6.64
N THR A 61 -2.89 10.70 7.40
CA THR A 61 -2.14 9.46 7.61
C THR A 61 -2.69 8.31 6.77
N PHE A 62 -2.04 7.16 6.91
CA PHE A 62 -2.42 5.92 6.25
C PHE A 62 -3.00 4.97 7.30
N ARG A 63 -4.26 4.58 7.15
CA ARG A 63 -4.90 3.57 8.02
C ARG A 63 -5.22 2.30 7.25
N ALA A 64 -5.36 2.40 5.93
CA ALA A 64 -5.51 1.25 5.06
C ALA A 64 -4.19 0.48 4.92
N SER A 65 -4.28 -0.83 4.83
CA SER A 65 -3.12 -1.68 4.58
C SER A 65 -2.67 -1.58 3.12
N PRO A 66 -1.36 -1.69 2.85
CA PRO A 66 -0.90 -1.82 1.47
C PRO A 66 -1.53 -3.03 0.78
N VAL A 67 -1.76 -2.92 -0.52
CA VAL A 67 -2.22 -4.05 -1.35
C VAL A 67 -1.27 -4.22 -2.53
N VAL A 68 -0.84 -5.44 -2.78
CA VAL A 68 0.03 -5.75 -3.93
C VAL A 68 -0.81 -6.42 -5.02
N ALA A 69 -0.75 -5.86 -6.21
CA ALA A 69 -1.39 -6.42 -7.41
C ALA A 69 -0.58 -6.07 -8.66
N ASP A 70 -0.39 -7.04 -9.53
CA ASP A 70 0.30 -6.87 -10.82
C ASP A 70 1.66 -6.14 -10.71
N GLY A 71 2.49 -6.52 -9.75
CA GLY A 71 3.81 -5.93 -9.54
C GLY A 71 3.81 -4.50 -9.03
N ARG A 72 2.70 -4.05 -8.47
CA ARG A 72 2.52 -2.71 -7.90
C ARG A 72 2.02 -2.79 -6.47
N VAL A 73 2.43 -1.82 -5.66
CA VAL A 73 1.92 -1.63 -4.30
C VAL A 73 1.00 -0.42 -4.29
N TYR A 74 -0.21 -0.62 -3.83
CA TYR A 74 -1.23 0.42 -3.71
C TYR A 74 -1.35 0.83 -2.24
N LEU A 75 -1.25 2.13 -2.00
CA LEU A 75 -1.22 2.73 -0.68
C LEU A 75 -2.28 3.82 -0.60
N THR A 76 -3.28 3.63 0.24
CA THR A 76 -4.42 4.55 0.36
C THR A 76 -4.27 5.43 1.58
N ARG A 77 -4.20 6.74 1.36
CA ARG A 77 -4.17 7.75 2.42
C ARG A 77 -5.60 8.09 2.85
N GLN A 78 -5.76 8.54 4.10
CA GLN A 78 -7.08 8.80 4.69
C GLN A 78 -7.94 9.81 3.92
N ASP A 79 -7.33 10.71 3.15
CA ASP A 79 -8.05 11.69 2.33
C ASP A 79 -8.55 11.14 0.98
N GLY A 80 -8.42 9.83 0.75
CA GLY A 80 -8.85 9.20 -0.50
C GLY A 80 -7.81 9.22 -1.62
N THR A 81 -6.59 9.69 -1.35
CA THR A 81 -5.49 9.62 -2.31
C THR A 81 -4.89 8.22 -2.34
N VAL A 82 -4.73 7.66 -3.53
CA VAL A 82 -4.10 6.35 -3.74
C VAL A 82 -2.77 6.54 -4.46
N PHE A 83 -1.71 6.08 -3.81
CA PHE A 83 -0.36 6.06 -4.38
C PHE A 83 -0.07 4.69 -4.95
N VAL A 84 0.58 4.65 -6.09
CA VAL A 84 1.01 3.41 -6.72
C VAL A 84 2.54 3.41 -6.81
N VAL A 85 3.15 2.40 -6.20
CA VAL A 85 4.59 2.23 -6.12
C VAL A 85 4.99 0.94 -6.83
N ASN A 86 6.14 0.95 -7.52
CA ASN A 86 6.67 -0.27 -8.11
C ASN A 86 7.04 -1.27 -7.00
N ALA A 87 6.49 -2.49 -7.06
CA ALA A 87 6.80 -3.54 -6.08
C ALA A 87 8.19 -4.16 -6.29
N GLY A 88 8.66 -4.19 -7.53
CA GLY A 88 9.96 -4.77 -7.86
C GLY A 88 11.13 -3.79 -7.74
N GLY A 89 12.30 -4.25 -8.17
CA GLY A 89 13.51 -3.44 -8.20
C GLY A 89 14.19 -3.28 -6.85
N ASP A 90 15.29 -2.53 -6.84
CA ASP A 90 16.14 -2.31 -5.68
C ASP A 90 16.03 -0.89 -5.12
N SER A 91 15.12 -0.08 -5.66
CA SER A 91 14.89 1.29 -5.23
C SER A 91 13.41 1.63 -5.21
N PHE A 92 13.05 2.57 -4.35
CA PHE A 92 11.69 3.11 -4.30
C PHE A 92 11.36 3.88 -5.58
N GLN A 93 10.21 3.57 -6.20
CA GLN A 93 9.71 4.26 -7.39
C GLN A 93 8.22 4.55 -7.25
N LEU A 94 7.87 5.81 -7.08
CA LEU A 94 6.48 6.25 -7.12
C LEU A 94 6.02 6.35 -8.57
N LEU A 95 5.02 5.53 -8.94
CA LEU A 95 4.53 5.44 -10.32
C LEU A 95 3.38 6.43 -10.58
N SER A 96 2.48 6.57 -9.61
CA SER A 96 1.34 7.49 -9.76
C SER A 96 0.75 7.88 -8.41
N GLU A 97 0.05 9.02 -8.43
CA GLU A 97 -0.73 9.55 -7.34
C GLU A 97 -2.10 9.93 -7.88
N ASN A 98 -3.16 9.33 -7.33
CA ASN A 98 -4.52 9.52 -7.82
C ASN A 98 -5.44 9.90 -6.68
N SER A 99 -6.17 10.99 -6.83
CA SER A 99 -7.29 11.29 -5.95
C SER A 99 -8.51 10.55 -6.46
N VAL A 100 -8.94 9.52 -5.73
CA VAL A 100 -10.11 8.73 -6.10
C VAL A 100 -11.38 9.44 -5.67
N ALA A 101 -11.35 10.01 -4.48
CA ALA A 101 -12.45 10.76 -3.91
C ALA A 101 -11.88 11.73 -2.89
N ASP A 102 -12.45 12.91 -2.80
CA ASP A 102 -12.14 13.85 -1.71
C ASP A 102 -12.97 13.46 -0.47
N GLU A 103 -12.80 12.23 -0.04
CA GLU A 103 -13.56 11.61 1.03
C GLU A 103 -12.65 10.80 1.96
N HIS A 104 -12.96 10.85 3.24
CA HIS A 104 -12.20 10.11 4.25
C HIS A 104 -12.37 8.60 4.09
N THR A 105 -11.27 7.86 4.17
CA THR A 105 -11.27 6.40 4.15
C THR A 105 -10.24 5.82 5.11
N THR A 106 -10.61 4.73 5.76
CA THR A 106 -9.69 3.88 6.55
C THR A 106 -9.63 2.46 6.01
N ALA A 107 -10.46 2.16 5.01
CA ALA A 107 -10.60 0.81 4.49
C ALA A 107 -9.47 0.46 3.52
N THR A 108 -9.00 -0.78 3.62
CA THR A 108 -8.09 -1.34 2.62
C THR A 108 -8.86 -1.63 1.33
N PRO A 109 -8.38 -1.17 0.17
CA PRO A 109 -9.03 -1.46 -1.09
C PRO A 109 -8.96 -2.94 -1.44
N VAL A 110 -9.95 -3.43 -2.18
CA VAL A 110 -10.00 -4.81 -2.65
C VAL A 110 -9.81 -4.83 -4.17
N PHE A 111 -8.94 -5.70 -4.62
CA PHE A 111 -8.65 -5.90 -6.05
C PHE A 111 -9.31 -7.19 -6.52
N VAL A 112 -10.19 -7.08 -7.50
CA VAL A 112 -10.91 -8.23 -8.07
C VAL A 112 -11.19 -7.99 -9.55
N ASP A 113 -10.83 -8.97 -10.39
CA ASP A 113 -11.10 -8.95 -11.82
C ASP A 113 -10.71 -7.65 -12.54
N GLY A 114 -9.50 -7.14 -12.23
CA GLY A 114 -8.99 -5.90 -12.81
C GLY A 114 -9.68 -4.63 -12.31
N ARG A 115 -10.46 -4.73 -11.25
CA ARG A 115 -11.16 -3.61 -10.64
C ARG A 115 -10.68 -3.40 -9.22
N ILE A 116 -10.81 -2.16 -8.77
CA ILE A 116 -10.52 -1.75 -7.40
C ILE A 116 -11.84 -1.36 -6.73
N LEU A 117 -12.14 -2.00 -5.62
CA LEU A 117 -13.24 -1.59 -4.77
C LEU A 117 -12.66 -0.79 -3.61
N LEU A 118 -13.06 0.46 -3.51
CA LEU A 118 -12.63 1.38 -2.45
C LEU A 118 -13.85 1.89 -1.68
N ARG A 119 -13.87 1.62 -0.40
CA ARG A 119 -14.89 2.15 0.51
C ARG A 119 -14.40 3.42 1.19
N THR A 120 -15.23 4.46 1.16
CA THR A 120 -15.04 5.67 1.94
C THR A 120 -16.14 5.78 3.01
N ASP A 121 -16.12 6.85 3.80
CA ASP A 121 -17.19 7.10 4.78
C ASP A 121 -18.55 7.32 4.10
N ALA A 122 -18.57 7.81 2.87
CA ALA A 122 -19.79 8.17 2.15
C ALA A 122 -20.20 7.16 1.07
N HIS A 123 -19.22 6.48 0.42
CA HIS A 123 -19.49 5.67 -0.77
C HIS A 123 -18.66 4.39 -0.83
N LEU A 124 -19.11 3.47 -1.67
CA LEU A 124 -18.32 2.36 -2.17
C LEU A 124 -18.07 2.61 -3.66
N TYR A 125 -16.80 2.77 -4.02
CA TYR A 125 -16.38 3.00 -5.41
C TYR A 125 -15.90 1.69 -6.04
N CYS A 126 -16.29 1.47 -7.29
CA CYS A 126 -15.73 0.43 -8.13
C CYS A 126 -15.00 1.10 -9.29
N ILE A 127 -13.67 0.95 -9.31
CA ILE A 127 -12.78 1.64 -10.24
C ILE A 127 -12.15 0.61 -11.16
N GLY A 128 -12.20 0.87 -12.46
CA GLY A 128 -11.60 0.00 -13.44
C GLY A 128 -11.80 0.54 -14.85
N SER A 129 -11.11 -0.04 -15.80
CA SER A 129 -11.36 0.27 -17.20
C SER A 129 -12.71 -0.33 -17.65
N VAL A 130 -13.51 0.47 -18.32
CA VAL A 130 -14.68 -0.05 -19.00
C VAL A 130 -14.18 -0.85 -20.20
N LYS A 131 -14.40 -2.15 -20.22
CA LYS A 131 -14.23 -2.93 -21.45
C LYS A 131 -15.28 -2.43 -22.45
N GLN A 132 -14.82 -1.76 -23.51
CA GLN A 132 -15.69 -1.57 -24.65
C GLN A 132 -16.12 -2.96 -25.12
N SER A 133 -17.44 -3.21 -25.15
CA SER A 133 -17.94 -4.42 -25.74
C SER A 133 -17.54 -4.44 -27.21
N ALA A 134 -16.59 -5.34 -27.55
CA ALA A 134 -16.27 -5.56 -28.95
C ALA A 134 -17.51 -6.08 -29.64
N GLY A 135 -18.00 -5.42 -30.61
CA GLY A 135 -19.06 -5.91 -31.44
C GLY A 135 -20.38 -5.32 -31.17
N GLY A 136 -20.33 -4.12 -30.73
CA GLY A 136 -21.60 -3.41 -30.75
C GLY A 136 -22.53 -3.95 -31.67
#